data_acfc300e3694771103c093c15e8b38f5
#
_entry.id   acfc300e3694771103c093c15e8b38f5
#
_cell.length_a   1.000
_cell.length_b   1.000
_cell.length_c   1.000
_cell.angle_alpha   90.00
_cell.angle_beta   90.00
_cell.angle_gamma   90.00
#
_symmetry.space_group_name_H-M   'P 1'
#
loop_
_entity.id
_entity.type
_entity.pdbx_description
1 polymer ?
#
loop_
_entity_poly.entity_id
_entity_poly.type
_entity_poly.pdbx_seq_one_letter_code
_entity_poly.pdbx_strand_id
1 'polypeptide(L)'
;MENLFVNIPDVALVIEGGGMRVSATAGAIVTFLEHNLNFGRVYGISAGSSHAVNYVSRDAPRAKESFVDLVKDPDFCGLRYFLRGEGYFNAPHLYEGLVDDLAGTDDVMAFDFDAFQRNPADIHIEGFDWDTGETVAWTKADCPNAHEMMLRVRASSSMPVFMPPTEIDGRVYMDGGLGTSWGIPLEAARRDGFERFFVIRSQERGYRKKPMSGIEKALLRAVFRKHPAVAERSIERWQPYNELCDEIERLEKAGAALVFCPEVMDVTNRTTDYEKLQASYDRGYAQAQRAVESWEDWLFKGAAR
;
A
#
# COMPACT_ATOMS: atom_id res chain seq x y z
N MET A 1 0.49 19.43 22.43
CA MET A 1 0.05 18.82 21.15
C MET A 1 0.66 19.66 20.05
N GLU A 2 1.65 19.12 19.33
CA GLU A 2 2.21 19.82 18.17
C GLU A 2 1.14 19.99 17.11
N ASN A 3 1.02 21.19 16.55
CA ASN A 3 0.15 21.44 15.42
C ASN A 3 0.70 20.69 14.22
N LEU A 4 0.08 19.56 13.87
CA LEU A 4 0.36 18.87 12.63
C LEU A 4 0.03 19.79 11.44
N PHE A 5 1.02 20.06 10.60
CA PHE A 5 0.83 20.81 9.37
C PHE A 5 1.47 20.08 8.20
N VAL A 6 0.88 20.21 7.03
CA VAL A 6 1.48 19.74 5.78
C VAL A 6 2.65 20.65 5.43
N ASN A 7 3.86 20.08 5.34
CA ASN A 7 5.06 20.82 4.92
C ASN A 7 5.50 20.47 3.49
N ILE A 8 4.85 19.49 2.85
CA ILE A 8 5.09 19.09 1.45
C ILE A 8 3.73 19.05 0.73
N PRO A 9 3.18 20.23 0.32
CA PRO A 9 1.86 20.31 -0.31
C PRO A 9 1.89 20.05 -1.83
N ASP A 10 3.02 20.21 -2.48
CA ASP A 10 3.18 20.23 -3.95
C ASP A 10 3.74 18.92 -4.52
N VAL A 11 4.02 17.95 -3.68
CA VAL A 11 4.50 16.59 -4.06
C VAL A 11 3.50 15.55 -3.59
N ALA A 12 3.05 14.68 -4.49
CA ALA A 12 2.26 13.51 -4.12
C ALA A 12 3.15 12.39 -3.61
N LEU A 13 2.80 11.79 -2.46
CA LEU A 13 3.40 10.53 -2.02
C LEU A 13 2.64 9.36 -2.62
N VAL A 14 3.30 8.59 -3.49
CA VAL A 14 2.71 7.46 -4.22
C VAL A 14 3.33 6.16 -3.74
N ILE A 15 2.54 5.26 -3.16
CA ILE A 15 3.01 4.03 -2.52
C ILE A 15 2.50 2.80 -3.26
N GLU A 16 3.42 2.05 -3.85
CA GLU A 16 3.14 0.79 -4.55
C GLU A 16 2.64 -0.29 -3.58
N GLY A 17 1.66 -1.08 -4.01
CA GLY A 17 1.27 -2.32 -3.34
C GLY A 17 2.34 -3.40 -3.43
N GLY A 18 2.28 -4.40 -2.55
CA GLY A 18 3.33 -5.43 -2.58
C GLY A 18 3.15 -6.60 -1.62
N GLY A 19 2.08 -6.66 -0.83
CA GLY A 19 1.95 -7.62 0.27
C GLY A 19 3.16 -7.49 1.20
N MET A 20 3.74 -8.60 1.64
CA MET A 20 4.84 -8.58 2.62
C MET A 20 6.16 -7.97 2.10
N ARG A 21 6.31 -7.72 0.78
CA ARG A 21 7.46 -6.95 0.26
C ARG A 21 7.56 -5.54 0.83
N VAL A 22 6.44 -4.99 1.28
CA VAL A 22 6.45 -3.64 1.85
C VAL A 22 7.11 -3.57 3.24
N SER A 23 7.56 -4.68 3.82
CA SER A 23 8.47 -4.67 4.97
C SER A 23 9.73 -3.81 4.68
N ALA A 24 10.29 -3.89 3.47
CA ALA A 24 11.40 -3.05 3.04
C ALA A 24 11.01 -1.56 2.96
N THR A 25 9.80 -1.25 2.48
CA THR A 25 9.35 0.13 2.31
C THR A 25 8.83 0.76 3.62
N ALA A 26 8.50 -0.05 4.63
CA ALA A 26 8.19 0.42 5.97
C ALA A 26 9.32 1.28 6.55
N GLY A 27 10.58 0.95 6.25
CA GLY A 27 11.74 1.75 6.63
C GLY A 27 11.72 3.16 6.07
N ALA A 28 11.29 3.35 4.83
CA ALA A 28 11.14 4.69 4.23
C ALA A 28 9.99 5.47 4.88
N ILE A 29 8.86 4.80 5.17
CA ILE A 29 7.73 5.42 5.89
C ILE A 29 8.16 5.88 7.29
N VAL A 30 8.85 5.03 8.05
CA VAL A 30 9.37 5.37 9.38
C VAL A 30 10.33 6.56 9.29
N THR A 31 11.26 6.56 8.32
CA THR A 31 12.18 7.69 8.08
C THR A 31 11.45 9.00 7.81
N PHE A 32 10.38 9.00 6.99
CA PHE A 32 9.58 10.21 6.78
C PHE A 32 8.96 10.72 8.08
N LEU A 33 8.47 9.82 8.93
CA LEU A 33 7.85 10.18 10.20
C LEU A 33 8.85 10.74 11.19
N GLU A 34 10.05 10.16 11.30
CA GLU A 34 11.16 10.63 12.14
C GLU A 34 11.66 12.01 11.72
N HIS A 35 11.70 12.29 10.42
CA HIS A 35 12.10 13.57 9.84
C HIS A 35 10.97 14.59 9.71
N ASN A 36 9.81 14.31 10.27
CA ASN A 36 8.63 15.20 10.19
C ASN A 36 8.22 15.58 8.76
N LEU A 37 8.52 14.76 7.77
CA LEU A 37 8.03 14.97 6.41
C LEU A 37 6.52 14.67 6.37
N ASN A 38 5.69 15.63 6.00
CA ASN A 38 4.23 15.50 5.97
C ASN A 38 3.68 15.95 4.60
N PHE A 39 3.51 14.97 3.72
CA PHE A 39 2.92 15.17 2.40
C PHE A 39 1.43 15.48 2.51
N GLY A 40 0.94 16.41 1.70
CA GLY A 40 -0.47 16.83 1.73
C GLY A 40 -1.42 15.77 1.16
N ARG A 41 -0.96 14.90 0.28
CA ARG A 41 -1.74 13.84 -0.34
C ARG A 41 -0.93 12.55 -0.48
N VAL A 42 -1.51 11.45 -0.01
CA VAL A 42 -0.87 10.13 0.03
C VAL A 42 -1.72 9.12 -0.73
N TYR A 43 -1.15 8.51 -1.74
CA TYR A 43 -1.80 7.53 -2.61
C TYR A 43 -1.26 6.15 -2.31
N GLY A 44 -2.12 5.19 -1.99
CA GLY A 44 -1.71 3.82 -1.66
C GLY A 44 -2.65 2.77 -2.23
N ILE A 45 -2.11 1.64 -2.68
CA ILE A 45 -2.87 0.48 -3.15
C ILE A 45 -2.38 -0.77 -2.41
N SER A 46 -3.33 -1.67 -2.05
CA SER A 46 -2.98 -2.93 -1.37
C SER A 46 -2.20 -2.65 -0.09
N ALA A 47 -1.09 -3.33 0.17
CA ALA A 47 -0.21 -3.04 1.31
C ALA A 47 0.29 -1.58 1.35
N GLY A 48 0.33 -0.88 0.21
CA GLY A 48 0.61 0.55 0.15
C GLY A 48 -0.51 1.41 0.76
N SER A 49 -1.76 0.94 0.77
CA SER A 49 -2.86 1.62 1.48
C SER A 49 -2.71 1.51 3.00
N SER A 50 -2.22 0.37 3.50
CA SER A 50 -1.86 0.23 4.93
C SER A 50 -0.74 1.19 5.32
N HIS A 51 0.28 1.35 4.46
CA HIS A 51 1.31 2.37 4.68
C HIS A 51 0.74 3.79 4.67
N ALA A 52 -0.19 4.10 3.76
CA ALA A 52 -0.80 5.42 3.68
C ALA A 52 -1.54 5.80 4.97
N VAL A 53 -2.36 4.89 5.54
CA VAL A 53 -3.08 5.17 6.79
C VAL A 53 -2.14 5.26 7.99
N ASN A 54 -1.12 4.38 8.09
CA ASN A 54 -0.11 4.43 9.15
C ASN A 54 0.73 5.72 9.07
N TYR A 55 1.06 6.16 7.87
CA TYR A 55 1.77 7.41 7.65
C TYR A 55 0.92 8.63 8.06
N VAL A 56 -0.34 8.68 7.67
CA VAL A 56 -1.22 9.81 7.99
C VAL A 56 -1.60 9.85 9.48
N SER A 57 -1.69 8.70 10.17
CA SER A 57 -1.81 8.64 11.64
C SER A 57 -0.51 8.99 12.36
N ARG A 58 0.61 9.17 11.66
CA ARG A 58 1.95 9.48 12.21
C ARG A 58 2.50 8.40 13.12
N ASP A 59 2.13 7.15 12.88
CA ASP A 59 2.46 6.01 13.72
C ASP A 59 3.63 5.20 13.14
N ALA A 60 4.85 5.59 13.51
CA ALA A 60 6.07 4.94 13.06
C ALA A 60 6.21 3.49 13.60
N PRO A 61 5.94 3.20 14.89
CA PRO A 61 5.92 1.82 15.38
C PRO A 61 4.96 0.95 14.60
N ARG A 62 3.71 1.35 14.45
CA ARG A 62 2.70 0.58 13.73
C ARG A 62 3.04 0.37 12.25
N ALA A 63 3.68 1.35 11.61
CA ALA A 63 4.13 1.23 10.22
C ALA A 63 5.13 0.08 10.02
N LYS A 64 6.00 -0.19 11.01
CA LYS A 64 6.90 -1.35 11.04
C LYS A 64 6.16 -2.62 11.44
N GLU A 65 5.46 -2.59 12.58
CA GLU A 65 4.83 -3.77 13.19
C GLU A 65 3.85 -4.46 12.22
N SER A 66 3.07 -3.69 11.46
CA SER A 66 2.10 -4.20 10.49
C SER A 66 2.69 -5.14 9.44
N PHE A 67 3.99 -5.05 9.12
CA PHE A 67 4.64 -5.81 8.05
C PHE A 67 5.86 -6.61 8.50
N VAL A 68 6.22 -6.53 9.77
CA VAL A 68 7.38 -7.24 10.33
C VAL A 68 6.94 -8.14 11.47
N ASP A 69 6.41 -7.56 12.54
CA ASP A 69 6.16 -8.30 13.78
C ASP A 69 4.79 -9.01 13.80
N LEU A 70 3.81 -8.49 13.06
CA LEU A 70 2.46 -9.05 13.01
C LEU A 70 2.43 -10.52 12.53
N VAL A 71 3.44 -10.99 11.80
CA VAL A 71 3.55 -12.41 11.42
C VAL A 71 3.76 -13.35 12.60
N LYS A 72 4.11 -12.84 13.79
CA LYS A 72 4.20 -13.60 15.04
C LYS A 72 2.83 -13.90 15.64
N ASP A 73 1.79 -13.17 15.23
CA ASP A 73 0.42 -13.45 15.64
C ASP A 73 0.02 -14.84 15.14
N PRO A 74 -0.39 -15.77 16.05
CA PRO A 74 -0.78 -17.13 15.67
C PRO A 74 -2.00 -17.15 14.73
N ASP A 75 -2.76 -16.07 14.69
CA ASP A 75 -3.94 -15.90 13.85
C ASP A 75 -3.67 -15.11 12.56
N PHE A 76 -2.41 -14.79 12.27
CA PHE A 76 -2.00 -14.03 11.08
C PHE A 76 -2.36 -14.72 9.77
N CYS A 77 -2.00 -16.01 9.61
CA CYS A 77 -2.25 -16.76 8.39
C CYS A 77 -2.29 -18.28 8.63
N GLY A 78 -2.74 -19.01 7.63
CA GLY A 78 -2.66 -20.46 7.65
C GLY A 78 -3.73 -21.15 6.82
N LEU A 79 -3.50 -22.44 6.55
CA LEU A 79 -4.42 -23.25 5.76
C LEU A 79 -5.82 -23.38 6.41
N ARG A 80 -5.90 -23.31 7.75
CA ARG A 80 -7.17 -23.34 8.48
C ARG A 80 -8.12 -22.19 8.09
N TYR A 81 -7.57 -21.00 7.86
CA TYR A 81 -8.34 -19.82 7.44
C TYR A 81 -8.76 -19.93 5.98
N PHE A 82 -7.86 -20.42 5.12
CA PHE A 82 -8.18 -20.70 3.73
C PHE A 82 -9.36 -21.67 3.58
N LEU A 83 -9.37 -22.75 4.38
CA LEU A 83 -10.44 -23.75 4.37
C LEU A 83 -11.78 -23.22 4.92
N ARG A 84 -11.75 -22.16 5.71
CA ARG A 84 -12.96 -21.45 6.21
C ARG A 84 -13.46 -20.35 5.26
N GLY A 85 -12.73 -20.08 4.18
CA GLY A 85 -13.05 -18.97 3.25
C GLY A 85 -12.57 -17.59 3.72
N GLU A 86 -11.75 -17.54 4.78
CA GLU A 86 -11.18 -16.32 5.34
C GLU A 86 -9.90 -15.87 4.59
N GLY A 87 -9.46 -16.67 3.62
CA GLY A 87 -8.22 -16.49 2.86
C GLY A 87 -7.02 -17.18 3.51
N TYR A 88 -5.86 -17.15 2.84
CA TYR A 88 -4.61 -17.64 3.43
C TYR A 88 -4.13 -16.71 4.56
N PHE A 89 -4.20 -15.41 4.34
CA PHE A 89 -4.11 -14.40 5.38
C PHE A 89 -5.50 -14.24 5.99
N ASN A 90 -5.58 -14.28 7.32
CA ASN A 90 -6.82 -14.11 8.06
C ASN A 90 -7.28 -12.64 7.99
N ALA A 91 -7.80 -12.24 6.83
CA ALA A 91 -8.11 -10.84 6.55
C ALA A 91 -9.10 -10.20 7.55
N PRO A 92 -10.21 -10.85 7.98
CA PRO A 92 -11.09 -10.27 8.99
C PRO A 92 -10.37 -9.92 10.29
N HIS A 93 -9.53 -10.82 10.79
CA HIS A 93 -8.75 -10.57 12.00
C HIS A 93 -7.73 -9.43 11.81
N LEU A 94 -6.96 -9.46 10.72
CA LEU A 94 -5.86 -8.52 10.50
C LEU A 94 -6.30 -7.08 10.28
N TYR A 95 -7.47 -6.87 9.70
CA TYR A 95 -7.96 -5.53 9.36
C TYR A 95 -9.03 -5.04 10.34
N GLU A 96 -10.12 -5.78 10.52
CA GLU A 96 -11.22 -5.36 11.38
C GLU A 96 -10.97 -5.78 12.83
N GLY A 97 -10.65 -7.08 13.06
CA GLY A 97 -10.50 -7.64 14.40
C GLY A 97 -9.47 -6.90 15.24
N LEU A 98 -8.24 -6.71 14.73
CA LEU A 98 -7.20 -5.99 15.47
C LEU A 98 -7.56 -4.53 15.74
N VAL A 99 -8.24 -3.86 14.82
CA VAL A 99 -8.64 -2.46 15.03
C VAL A 99 -9.74 -2.35 16.07
N ASP A 100 -10.71 -3.25 16.05
CA ASP A 100 -11.83 -3.23 16.99
C ASP A 100 -11.40 -3.71 18.38
N ASP A 101 -10.61 -4.78 18.46
CA ASP A 101 -10.17 -5.39 19.73
C ASP A 101 -9.16 -4.53 20.49
N LEU A 102 -8.28 -3.81 19.76
CA LEU A 102 -7.23 -2.99 20.35
C LEU A 102 -7.62 -1.51 20.51
N ALA A 103 -8.84 -1.13 20.14
CA ALA A 103 -9.30 0.25 20.22
C ALA A 103 -9.18 0.80 21.65
N GLY A 104 -8.43 1.89 21.81
CA GLY A 104 -8.23 2.55 23.10
C GLY A 104 -7.27 1.84 24.07
N THR A 105 -6.54 0.84 23.60
CA THR A 105 -5.46 0.18 24.36
C THR A 105 -4.11 0.84 24.09
N ASP A 106 -3.09 0.50 24.88
CA ASP A 106 -1.70 0.92 24.67
C ASP A 106 -0.91 -0.06 23.76
N ASP A 107 -1.60 -0.96 23.06
CA ASP A 107 -0.95 -1.88 22.12
C ASP A 107 -0.40 -1.13 20.90
N VAL A 108 0.78 -1.53 20.44
CA VAL A 108 1.45 -0.91 19.28
C VAL A 108 0.63 -1.04 17.99
N MET A 109 -0.24 -2.04 17.89
CA MET A 109 -1.14 -2.24 16.76
C MET A 109 -2.48 -1.50 16.90
N ALA A 110 -2.77 -0.88 18.06
CA ALA A 110 -3.93 -0.01 18.22
C ALA A 110 -3.83 1.18 17.26
N PHE A 111 -4.88 1.44 16.47
CA PHE A 111 -4.87 2.52 15.48
C PHE A 111 -5.35 3.84 16.10
N ASP A 112 -4.49 4.87 16.10
CA ASP A 112 -4.88 6.22 16.52
C ASP A 112 -5.68 6.93 15.40
N PHE A 113 -6.99 6.68 15.39
CA PHE A 113 -7.90 7.29 14.44
C PHE A 113 -8.03 8.80 14.64
N ASP A 114 -7.89 9.28 15.87
CA ASP A 114 -7.91 10.71 16.17
C ASP A 114 -6.70 11.42 15.57
N ALA A 115 -5.50 10.84 15.69
CA ALA A 115 -4.31 11.37 15.02
C ALA A 115 -4.47 11.38 13.50
N PHE A 116 -5.01 10.28 12.93
CA PHE A 116 -5.33 10.19 11.51
C PHE A 116 -6.28 11.31 11.08
N GLN A 117 -7.35 11.57 11.81
CA GLN A 117 -8.31 12.63 11.48
C GLN A 117 -7.75 14.05 11.66
N ARG A 118 -6.94 14.27 12.69
CA ARG A 118 -6.32 15.58 12.95
C ARG A 118 -5.24 15.97 11.93
N ASN A 119 -4.57 15.02 11.32
CA ASN A 119 -3.59 15.33 10.28
C ASN A 119 -4.29 15.98 9.08
N PRO A 120 -3.88 17.17 8.61
CA PRO A 120 -4.49 17.80 7.43
C PRO A 120 -4.19 17.05 6.11
N ALA A 121 -3.24 16.12 6.11
CA ALA A 121 -2.99 15.25 4.96
C ALA A 121 -4.20 14.39 4.63
N ASP A 122 -4.45 14.15 3.34
CA ASP A 122 -5.50 13.28 2.85
C ASP A 122 -4.93 12.01 2.21
N ILE A 123 -5.74 10.96 2.14
CA ILE A 123 -5.40 9.69 1.52
C ILE A 123 -6.17 9.48 0.22
N HIS A 124 -5.62 8.64 -0.65
CA HIS A 124 -6.31 8.06 -1.79
C HIS A 124 -6.04 6.54 -1.81
N ILE A 125 -7.08 5.76 -1.59
CA ILE A 125 -7.02 4.29 -1.59
C ILE A 125 -7.87 3.80 -2.74
N GLU A 126 -7.36 2.86 -3.55
CA GLU A 126 -8.13 2.27 -4.65
C GLU A 126 -8.51 0.82 -4.36
N GLY A 127 -9.75 0.46 -4.71
CA GLY A 127 -10.28 -0.89 -4.79
C GLY A 127 -10.74 -1.22 -6.21
N PHE A 128 -10.97 -2.50 -6.47
CA PHE A 128 -11.49 -3.00 -7.73
C PHE A 128 -12.86 -3.64 -7.50
N ASP A 129 -13.90 -3.06 -8.08
CA ASP A 129 -15.25 -3.62 -8.04
C ASP A 129 -15.29 -4.89 -8.90
N TRP A 130 -15.54 -6.04 -8.29
CA TRP A 130 -15.41 -7.31 -8.99
C TRP A 130 -16.54 -7.63 -9.97
N ASP A 131 -17.70 -6.97 -9.82
CA ASP A 131 -18.85 -7.15 -10.71
C ASP A 131 -18.74 -6.25 -11.94
N THR A 132 -18.39 -4.97 -11.74
CA THR A 132 -18.30 -4.00 -12.84
C THR A 132 -16.94 -3.96 -13.51
N GLY A 133 -15.88 -4.36 -12.80
CA GLY A 133 -14.48 -4.23 -13.27
C GLY A 133 -13.96 -2.79 -13.21
N GLU A 134 -14.63 -1.92 -12.48
CA GLU A 134 -14.25 -0.52 -12.31
C GLU A 134 -13.29 -0.31 -11.14
N THR A 135 -12.45 0.71 -11.25
CA THR A 135 -11.64 1.19 -10.12
C THR A 135 -12.49 2.12 -9.28
N VAL A 136 -12.55 1.86 -7.97
CA VAL A 136 -13.19 2.73 -6.99
C VAL A 136 -12.10 3.34 -6.11
N ALA A 137 -12.24 4.61 -5.79
CA ALA A 137 -11.30 5.32 -4.93
C ALA A 137 -12.02 5.81 -3.66
N TRP A 138 -11.30 5.75 -2.55
CA TRP A 138 -11.73 6.27 -1.25
C TRP A 138 -10.72 7.27 -0.72
N THR A 139 -11.22 8.30 -0.10
CA THR A 139 -10.47 9.36 0.57
C THR A 139 -10.73 9.32 2.07
N LYS A 140 -10.12 10.22 2.80
CA LYS A 140 -10.36 10.36 4.24
C LYS A 140 -11.82 10.65 4.57
N ALA A 141 -12.53 11.36 3.70
CA ALA A 141 -13.96 11.65 3.86
C ALA A 141 -14.84 10.40 3.82
N ASP A 142 -14.36 9.33 3.17
CA ASP A 142 -15.06 8.04 3.10
C ASP A 142 -14.78 7.13 4.31
N CYS A 143 -13.98 7.61 5.29
CA CYS A 143 -13.52 6.87 6.46
C CYS A 143 -14.07 7.50 7.76
N PRO A 144 -15.34 7.27 8.12
CA PRO A 144 -15.96 7.92 9.27
C PRO A 144 -15.43 7.42 10.63
N ASN A 145 -14.83 6.24 10.67
CA ASN A 145 -14.21 5.63 11.85
C ASN A 145 -13.09 4.65 11.44
N ALA A 146 -12.35 4.11 12.42
CA ALA A 146 -11.22 3.22 12.17
C ALA A 146 -11.65 1.92 11.48
N HIS A 147 -12.78 1.33 11.86
CA HIS A 147 -13.32 0.10 11.29
C HIS A 147 -13.61 0.29 9.78
N GLU A 148 -14.37 1.31 9.43
CA GLU A 148 -14.72 1.64 8.04
C GLU A 148 -13.48 1.97 7.19
N MET A 149 -12.50 2.65 7.77
CA MET A 149 -11.21 2.89 7.12
C MET A 149 -10.50 1.56 6.82
N MET A 150 -10.43 0.66 7.80
CA MET A 150 -9.76 -0.64 7.62
C MET A 150 -10.48 -1.57 6.66
N LEU A 151 -11.82 -1.48 6.55
CA LEU A 151 -12.56 -2.17 5.49
C LEU A 151 -12.09 -1.72 4.08
N ARG A 152 -11.83 -0.43 3.88
CA ARG A 152 -11.33 0.09 2.60
C ARG A 152 -9.89 -0.33 2.33
N VAL A 153 -9.05 -0.34 3.36
CA VAL A 153 -7.67 -0.86 3.29
C VAL A 153 -7.69 -2.37 2.96
N ARG A 154 -8.58 -3.15 3.62
CA ARG A 154 -8.77 -4.56 3.32
C ARG A 154 -9.27 -4.77 1.89
N ALA A 155 -10.26 -4.03 1.43
CA ALA A 155 -10.77 -4.11 0.07
C ALA A 155 -9.66 -3.87 -0.95
N SER A 156 -8.84 -2.81 -0.72
CA SER A 156 -7.65 -2.50 -1.53
C SER A 156 -6.61 -3.63 -1.53
N SER A 157 -6.59 -4.47 -0.48
CA SER A 157 -5.60 -5.54 -0.26
C SER A 157 -6.12 -6.95 -0.58
N SER A 158 -7.39 -7.11 -0.98
CA SER A 158 -8.03 -8.41 -1.22
C SER A 158 -7.49 -9.09 -2.47
N MET A 159 -6.29 -9.68 -2.35
CA MET A 159 -5.59 -10.35 -3.45
C MET A 159 -6.36 -11.56 -3.98
N PRO A 160 -6.59 -11.68 -5.31
CA PRO A 160 -7.24 -12.84 -5.90
C PRO A 160 -6.64 -14.15 -5.43
N VAL A 161 -7.49 -15.12 -5.09
CA VAL A 161 -7.13 -16.47 -4.59
C VAL A 161 -6.61 -16.49 -3.15
N PHE A 162 -5.88 -15.48 -2.69
CA PHE A 162 -5.20 -15.49 -1.37
C PHE A 162 -6.01 -14.85 -0.26
N MET A 163 -6.90 -13.93 -0.60
CA MET A 163 -7.77 -13.25 0.34
C MET A 163 -9.22 -13.26 -0.19
N PRO A 164 -10.22 -13.36 0.70
CA PRO A 164 -11.60 -13.22 0.27
C PRO A 164 -11.85 -11.81 -0.23
N PRO A 165 -12.84 -11.63 -1.12
CA PRO A 165 -13.30 -10.29 -1.47
C PRO A 165 -13.88 -9.59 -0.24
N THR A 166 -13.90 -8.26 -0.27
CA THR A 166 -14.43 -7.44 0.82
C THR A 166 -15.72 -6.77 0.36
N GLU A 167 -16.77 -6.92 1.16
CA GLU A 167 -18.05 -6.24 0.93
C GLU A 167 -18.08 -4.90 1.67
N ILE A 168 -18.45 -3.83 0.97
CA ILE A 168 -18.69 -2.48 1.53
C ILE A 168 -19.97 -1.95 0.89
N ASP A 169 -20.96 -1.59 1.69
CA ASP A 169 -22.23 -1.01 1.26
C ASP A 169 -22.94 -1.84 0.17
N GLY A 170 -22.90 -3.16 0.30
CA GLY A 170 -23.56 -4.10 -0.65
C GLY A 170 -22.82 -4.27 -1.98
N ARG A 171 -21.63 -3.72 -2.13
CA ARG A 171 -20.73 -3.92 -3.28
C ARG A 171 -19.51 -4.73 -2.85
N VAL A 172 -18.96 -5.50 -3.76
CA VAL A 172 -17.87 -6.43 -3.49
C VAL A 172 -16.60 -5.99 -4.21
N TYR A 173 -15.49 -5.92 -3.45
CA TYR A 173 -14.24 -5.39 -3.93
C TYR A 173 -13.09 -6.39 -3.80
N MET A 174 -12.15 -6.27 -4.71
CA MET A 174 -10.87 -6.95 -4.75
C MET A 174 -9.71 -5.93 -4.73
N ASP A 175 -8.48 -6.44 -4.68
CA ASP A 175 -7.24 -5.66 -4.65
C ASP A 175 -7.21 -4.55 -5.71
N GLY A 176 -6.96 -3.31 -5.28
CA GLY A 176 -6.90 -2.14 -6.15
C GLY A 176 -5.83 -2.23 -7.25
N GLY A 177 -4.86 -3.13 -7.08
CA GLY A 177 -3.89 -3.42 -8.14
C GLY A 177 -4.45 -4.10 -9.39
N LEU A 178 -5.73 -4.49 -9.40
CA LEU A 178 -6.48 -4.92 -10.59
C LEU A 178 -7.10 -3.73 -11.34
N GLY A 179 -7.20 -2.59 -10.70
CA GLY A 179 -7.72 -1.36 -11.26
C GLY A 179 -6.78 -0.70 -12.28
N THR A 180 -7.16 0.49 -12.72
CA THR A 180 -6.46 1.25 -13.77
C THR A 180 -5.08 1.77 -13.36
N SER A 181 -4.78 1.78 -12.07
CA SER A 181 -3.46 2.15 -11.52
C SER A 181 -2.47 0.99 -11.45
N TRP A 182 -2.89 -0.24 -11.74
CA TRP A 182 -2.06 -1.45 -11.85
C TRP A 182 -1.16 -1.76 -10.64
N GLY A 183 -1.45 -1.12 -9.50
CA GLY A 183 -0.74 -1.26 -8.22
C GLY A 183 0.20 -0.12 -7.87
N ILE A 184 0.32 0.93 -8.70
CA ILE A 184 1.07 2.16 -8.43
C ILE A 184 0.17 3.34 -8.78
N PRO A 185 -0.45 4.05 -7.82
CA PRO A 185 -1.50 5.05 -8.09
C PRO A 185 -0.95 6.41 -8.59
N LEU A 186 0.01 6.39 -9.54
CA LEU A 186 0.61 7.59 -10.12
C LEU A 186 -0.41 8.40 -10.95
N GLU A 187 -1.23 7.72 -11.76
CA GLU A 187 -2.21 8.39 -12.61
C GLU A 187 -3.35 9.03 -11.80
N ALA A 188 -3.66 8.48 -10.63
CA ALA A 188 -4.58 9.10 -9.69
C ALA A 188 -4.02 10.45 -9.20
N ALA A 189 -2.75 10.48 -8.79
CA ALA A 189 -2.09 11.71 -8.37
C ALA A 189 -2.01 12.74 -9.49
N ARG A 190 -1.78 12.33 -10.73
CA ARG A 190 -1.82 13.22 -11.89
C ARG A 190 -3.20 13.82 -12.14
N ARG A 191 -4.26 13.03 -12.02
CA ARG A 191 -5.65 13.51 -12.17
C ARG A 191 -6.01 14.55 -11.10
N ASP A 192 -5.41 14.44 -9.90
CA ASP A 192 -5.56 15.41 -8.83
C ASP A 192 -4.68 16.68 -9.04
N GLY A 193 -3.93 16.76 -10.13
CA GLY A 193 -3.16 17.92 -10.55
C GLY A 193 -1.71 17.97 -10.06
N PHE A 194 -1.19 16.89 -9.48
CA PHE A 194 0.21 16.84 -9.09
C PHE A 194 1.14 16.64 -10.31
N GLU A 195 2.23 17.39 -10.31
CA GLU A 195 3.30 17.32 -11.31
C GLU A 195 4.62 16.79 -10.72
N ARG A 196 4.71 16.73 -9.38
CA ARG A 196 5.87 16.20 -8.65
C ARG A 196 5.46 15.02 -7.78
N PHE A 197 6.29 13.98 -7.77
CA PHE A 197 5.93 12.71 -7.13
C PHE A 197 7.09 12.17 -6.30
N PHE A 198 6.82 11.73 -5.08
CA PHE A 198 7.69 10.80 -4.39
C PHE A 198 7.09 9.40 -4.50
N VAL A 199 7.78 8.51 -5.24
CA VAL A 199 7.25 7.16 -5.52
C VAL A 199 7.99 6.13 -4.69
N ILE A 200 7.27 5.42 -3.82
CA ILE A 200 7.80 4.27 -3.07
C ILE A 200 7.44 3.00 -3.82
N ARG A 201 8.46 2.31 -4.34
CA ARG A 201 8.34 1.04 -5.05
C ARG A 201 8.57 -0.14 -4.10
N SER A 202 7.81 -1.20 -4.25
CA SER A 202 7.97 -2.46 -3.50
C SER A 202 8.80 -3.51 -4.25
N GLN A 203 9.56 -3.08 -5.24
CA GLN A 203 10.43 -3.91 -6.08
C GLN A 203 11.76 -3.20 -6.32
N GLU A 204 12.81 -3.99 -6.61
CA GLU A 204 14.10 -3.47 -7.01
C GLU A 204 14.00 -2.60 -8.28
N ARG A 205 14.99 -1.73 -8.43
CA ARG A 205 15.11 -0.91 -9.64
C ARG A 205 15.23 -1.79 -10.88
N GLY A 206 14.52 -1.44 -11.95
CA GLY A 206 14.53 -2.19 -13.19
C GLY A 206 13.63 -3.43 -13.21
N TYR A 207 12.95 -3.76 -12.10
CA TYR A 207 11.99 -4.88 -12.10
C TYR A 207 10.87 -4.66 -13.12
N ARG A 208 10.52 -5.74 -13.84
CA ARG A 208 9.37 -5.80 -14.75
C ARG A 208 8.60 -7.10 -14.54
N LYS A 209 7.27 -7.00 -14.53
CA LYS A 209 6.40 -8.18 -14.45
C LYS A 209 6.51 -9.02 -15.72
N LYS A 210 6.43 -10.34 -15.55
CA LYS A 210 6.36 -11.29 -16.67
C LYS A 210 4.89 -11.66 -16.98
N PRO A 211 4.56 -11.96 -18.23
CA PRO A 211 3.26 -12.50 -18.58
C PRO A 211 3.03 -13.86 -17.89
N MET A 212 1.80 -14.13 -17.50
CA MET A 212 1.40 -15.42 -16.95
C MET A 212 1.47 -16.51 -18.02
N SER A 213 1.76 -17.74 -17.58
CA SER A 213 1.70 -18.92 -18.42
C SER A 213 0.27 -19.25 -18.86
N GLY A 214 0.12 -20.06 -19.90
CA GLY A 214 -1.21 -20.52 -20.37
C GLY A 214 -2.01 -21.26 -19.29
N ILE A 215 -1.32 -22.05 -18.44
CA ILE A 215 -1.95 -22.81 -17.35
C ILE A 215 -2.47 -21.86 -16.26
N GLU A 216 -1.68 -20.87 -15.84
CA GLU A 216 -2.10 -19.88 -14.85
C GLU A 216 -3.31 -19.08 -15.34
N LYS A 217 -3.32 -18.66 -16.61
CA LYS A 217 -4.44 -17.96 -17.24
C LYS A 217 -5.72 -18.82 -17.23
N ALA A 218 -5.61 -20.09 -17.61
CA ALA A 218 -6.75 -21.02 -17.63
C ALA A 218 -7.30 -21.24 -16.21
N LEU A 219 -6.42 -21.40 -15.22
CA LEU A 219 -6.81 -21.56 -13.82
C LEU A 219 -7.55 -20.32 -13.29
N LEU A 220 -7.03 -19.11 -13.52
CA LEU A 220 -7.68 -17.87 -13.09
C LEU A 220 -9.07 -17.72 -13.72
N ARG A 221 -9.20 -17.98 -15.01
CA ARG A 221 -10.50 -17.94 -15.70
C ARG A 221 -11.48 -18.98 -15.15
N ALA A 222 -11.02 -20.15 -14.76
CA ALA A 222 -11.85 -21.16 -14.13
C ALA A 222 -12.32 -20.75 -12.74
N VAL A 223 -11.42 -20.21 -11.90
CA VAL A 223 -11.73 -19.75 -10.55
C VAL A 223 -12.70 -18.57 -10.59
N PHE A 224 -12.42 -17.57 -11.41
CA PHE A 224 -13.21 -16.34 -11.51
C PHE A 224 -14.22 -16.35 -12.69
N ARG A 225 -14.75 -17.53 -13.06
CA ARG A 225 -15.71 -17.65 -14.18
C ARG A 225 -16.97 -16.80 -14.04
N LYS A 226 -17.37 -16.49 -12.79
CA LYS A 226 -18.53 -15.62 -12.51
C LYS A 226 -18.17 -14.13 -12.50
N HIS A 227 -16.89 -13.79 -12.29
CA HIS A 227 -16.35 -12.44 -12.23
C HIS A 227 -15.16 -12.32 -13.19
N PRO A 228 -15.41 -12.42 -14.53
CA PRO A 228 -14.32 -12.53 -15.51
C PRO A 228 -13.40 -11.31 -15.53
N ALA A 229 -13.88 -10.14 -15.12
CA ALA A 229 -13.07 -8.94 -15.00
C ALA A 229 -11.86 -9.16 -14.08
N VAL A 230 -12.00 -9.87 -12.95
CA VAL A 230 -10.90 -10.20 -12.02
C VAL A 230 -9.82 -11.03 -12.71
N ALA A 231 -10.23 -12.07 -13.48
CA ALA A 231 -9.29 -12.92 -14.20
C ALA A 231 -8.55 -12.15 -15.29
N GLU A 232 -9.27 -11.43 -16.15
CA GLU A 232 -8.64 -10.72 -17.28
C GLU A 232 -7.72 -9.60 -16.81
N ARG A 233 -8.13 -8.80 -15.82
CA ARG A 233 -7.26 -7.77 -15.22
C ARG A 233 -5.98 -8.36 -14.59
N SER A 234 -6.09 -9.50 -13.91
CA SER A 234 -4.91 -10.21 -13.37
C SER A 234 -3.96 -10.65 -14.49
N ILE A 235 -4.51 -11.14 -15.62
CA ILE A 235 -3.76 -11.64 -16.77
C ILE A 235 -3.06 -10.50 -17.53
N GLU A 236 -3.74 -9.40 -17.72
CA GLU A 236 -3.27 -8.25 -18.52
C GLU A 236 -2.28 -7.37 -17.76
N ARG A 237 -2.34 -7.37 -16.43
CA ARG A 237 -1.66 -6.44 -15.53
C ARG A 237 -0.16 -6.24 -15.82
N TRP A 238 0.54 -7.26 -16.35
CA TRP A 238 1.99 -7.19 -16.53
C TRP A 238 2.43 -6.08 -17.49
N GLN A 239 1.71 -5.87 -18.57
CA GLN A 239 2.09 -4.91 -19.60
C GLN A 239 1.89 -3.46 -19.12
N PRO A 240 0.69 -3.01 -18.73
CA PRO A 240 0.49 -1.62 -18.28
C PRO A 240 1.28 -1.31 -16.99
N TYR A 241 1.50 -2.29 -16.12
CA TYR A 241 2.41 -2.11 -14.99
C TYR A 241 3.84 -1.79 -15.45
N ASN A 242 4.35 -2.49 -16.48
CA ASN A 242 5.68 -2.25 -17.01
C ASN A 242 5.78 -0.89 -17.70
N GLU A 243 4.76 -0.50 -18.46
CA GLU A 243 4.65 0.83 -19.08
C GLU A 243 4.67 1.94 -18.03
N LEU A 244 3.96 1.74 -16.91
CA LEU A 244 3.98 2.67 -15.79
C LEU A 244 5.35 2.74 -15.10
N CYS A 245 6.08 1.61 -14.99
CA CYS A 245 7.45 1.62 -14.51
C CYS A 245 8.39 2.45 -15.42
N ASP A 246 8.23 2.31 -16.74
CA ASP A 246 9.01 3.09 -17.71
C ASP A 246 8.68 4.59 -17.61
N GLU A 247 7.42 4.92 -17.35
CA GLU A 247 6.98 6.30 -17.11
C GLU A 247 7.59 6.89 -15.83
N ILE A 248 7.58 6.14 -14.74
CA ILE A 248 8.20 6.57 -13.47
C ILE A 248 9.70 6.85 -13.68
N GLU A 249 10.41 5.97 -14.40
CA GLU A 249 11.83 6.19 -14.72
C GLU A 249 12.06 7.44 -15.61
N ARG A 250 11.12 7.75 -16.52
CA ARG A 250 11.18 8.99 -17.32
C ARG A 250 10.98 10.25 -16.45
N LEU A 251 10.00 10.21 -15.53
CA LEU A 251 9.76 11.30 -14.58
C LEU A 251 10.96 11.54 -13.66
N GLU A 252 11.58 10.46 -13.16
CA GLU A 252 12.77 10.53 -12.32
C GLU A 252 13.93 11.20 -13.09
N LYS A 253 14.19 10.77 -14.32
CA LYS A 253 15.22 11.39 -15.19
C LYS A 253 14.93 12.86 -15.49
N ALA A 254 13.67 13.24 -15.59
CA ALA A 254 13.23 14.63 -15.80
C ALA A 254 13.27 15.48 -14.51
N GLY A 255 13.55 14.88 -13.34
CA GLY A 255 13.53 15.56 -12.05
C GLY A 255 12.13 15.82 -11.49
N ALA A 256 11.09 15.29 -12.14
CA ALA A 256 9.69 15.41 -11.71
C ALA A 256 9.29 14.32 -10.67
N ALA A 257 10.07 13.26 -10.55
CA ALA A 257 9.88 12.26 -9.52
C ALA A 257 11.17 11.97 -8.76
N LEU A 258 11.02 11.61 -7.48
CA LEU A 258 12.02 10.95 -6.68
C LEU A 258 11.51 9.53 -6.38
N VAL A 259 12.36 8.52 -6.56
CA VAL A 259 11.92 7.12 -6.49
C VAL A 259 12.75 6.34 -5.48
N PHE A 260 12.09 5.85 -4.42
CA PHE A 260 12.65 4.84 -3.54
C PHE A 260 12.35 3.44 -4.12
N CYS A 261 13.40 2.67 -4.39
CA CYS A 261 13.32 1.24 -4.70
C CYS A 261 14.21 0.50 -3.70
N PRO A 262 13.76 -0.56 -3.04
CA PRO A 262 14.64 -1.38 -2.22
C PRO A 262 15.86 -1.84 -3.02
N GLU A 263 17.06 -1.73 -2.43
CA GLU A 263 18.32 -2.20 -3.05
C GLU A 263 18.33 -3.74 -3.17
N VAL A 264 17.66 -4.43 -2.24
CA VAL A 264 17.54 -5.90 -2.22
C VAL A 264 16.09 -6.28 -1.91
N MET A 265 15.51 -7.16 -2.71
CA MET A 265 14.16 -7.71 -2.53
C MET A 265 14.21 -9.25 -2.48
N ASP A 266 14.58 -9.78 -1.34
CA ASP A 266 14.66 -11.22 -1.06
C ASP A 266 13.40 -11.80 -0.37
N VAL A 267 12.39 -10.96 -0.18
CA VAL A 267 11.07 -11.35 0.31
C VAL A 267 10.01 -11.32 -0.81
N THR A 268 8.99 -12.13 -0.67
CA THR A 268 7.86 -12.18 -1.60
C THR A 268 6.63 -11.50 -1.00
N ASN A 269 5.58 -11.32 -1.79
CA ASN A 269 4.30 -10.80 -1.29
C ASN A 269 3.61 -11.72 -0.26
N ARG A 270 4.12 -12.93 -0.03
CA ARG A 270 3.56 -13.95 0.87
C ARG A 270 4.57 -14.45 1.90
N THR A 271 5.72 -13.84 2.03
CA THR A 271 6.71 -14.22 3.04
C THR A 271 6.13 -14.01 4.44
N THR A 272 6.23 -15.03 5.30
CA THR A 272 5.77 -15.01 6.70
C THR A 272 6.90 -15.38 7.67
N ASP A 273 8.11 -15.42 7.19
CA ASP A 273 9.32 -15.66 7.98
C ASP A 273 9.76 -14.33 8.62
N TYR A 274 9.62 -14.24 9.94
CA TYR A 274 9.91 -13.04 10.70
C TYR A 274 11.33 -12.51 10.46
N GLU A 275 12.34 -13.39 10.52
CA GLU A 275 13.75 -12.98 10.40
C GLU A 275 14.03 -12.34 9.02
N LYS A 276 13.40 -12.87 7.97
CA LYS A 276 13.50 -12.29 6.63
C LYS A 276 12.81 -10.94 6.54
N LEU A 277 11.63 -10.80 7.14
CA LEU A 277 10.89 -9.54 7.14
C LEU A 277 11.61 -8.47 7.96
N GLN A 278 12.15 -8.83 9.13
CA GLN A 278 12.96 -7.93 9.95
C GLN A 278 14.23 -7.48 9.19
N ALA A 279 14.96 -8.42 8.59
CA ALA A 279 16.14 -8.09 7.80
C ALA A 279 15.81 -7.23 6.56
N SER A 280 14.65 -7.45 5.95
CA SER A 280 14.15 -6.62 4.83
C SER A 280 13.86 -5.19 5.29
N TYR A 281 13.20 -5.04 6.44
CA TYR A 281 12.96 -3.75 7.07
C TYR A 281 14.25 -3.02 7.42
N ASP A 282 15.19 -3.70 8.11
CA ASP A 282 16.45 -3.10 8.55
C ASP A 282 17.26 -2.55 7.36
N ARG A 283 17.29 -3.28 6.24
CA ARG A 283 17.94 -2.81 5.01
C ARG A 283 17.23 -1.61 4.41
N GLY A 284 15.90 -1.67 4.31
CA GLY A 284 15.09 -0.57 3.78
C GLY A 284 15.20 0.70 4.63
N TYR A 285 15.19 0.56 5.95
CA TYR A 285 15.38 1.66 6.88
C TYR A 285 16.78 2.27 6.77
N ALA A 286 17.83 1.45 6.80
CA ALA A 286 19.20 1.93 6.63
C ALA A 286 19.41 2.62 5.26
N GLN A 287 18.79 2.11 4.19
CA GLN A 287 18.80 2.74 2.87
C GLN A 287 18.12 4.12 2.90
N ALA A 288 16.94 4.21 3.52
CA ALA A 288 16.19 5.45 3.64
C ALA A 288 16.95 6.50 4.47
N GLN A 289 17.52 6.10 5.61
CA GLN A 289 18.33 6.99 6.46
C GLN A 289 19.56 7.55 5.73
N ARG A 290 20.20 6.78 4.86
CA ARG A 290 21.32 7.28 4.02
C ARG A 290 20.87 8.28 2.96
N ALA A 291 19.60 8.22 2.54
CA ALA A 291 19.10 9.01 1.42
C ALA A 291 18.28 10.23 1.84
N VAL A 292 17.83 10.31 3.09
CA VAL A 292 16.83 11.28 3.54
C VAL A 292 17.28 12.74 3.37
N GLU A 293 18.53 13.08 3.62
CA GLU A 293 19.04 14.45 3.39
C GLU A 293 18.89 14.87 1.92
N SER A 294 19.16 13.95 0.99
CA SER A 294 18.97 14.22 -0.44
C SER A 294 17.49 14.33 -0.84
N TRP A 295 16.61 13.60 -0.12
CA TRP A 295 15.17 13.71 -0.30
C TRP A 295 14.65 15.06 0.18
N GLU A 296 15.08 15.51 1.37
CA GLU A 296 14.71 16.83 1.91
C GLU A 296 15.17 17.94 0.96
N ASP A 297 16.41 17.85 0.48
CA ASP A 297 16.94 18.75 -0.52
C ASP A 297 16.03 18.84 -1.77
N TRP A 298 15.60 17.69 -2.30
CA TRP A 298 14.74 17.66 -3.48
C TRP A 298 13.32 18.15 -3.18
N LEU A 299 12.76 17.75 -2.03
CA LEU A 299 11.41 18.12 -1.60
C LEU A 299 11.27 19.64 -1.40
N PHE A 300 12.24 20.27 -0.76
CA PHE A 300 12.14 21.69 -0.35
C PHE A 300 12.80 22.67 -1.34
N LYS A 301 13.68 22.21 -2.26
CA LYS A 301 14.24 23.10 -3.31
C LYS A 301 13.21 23.64 -4.30
N GLY A 302 12.04 23.04 -4.42
CA GLY A 302 10.93 23.51 -5.24
C GLY A 302 10.08 24.61 -4.60
N ALA A 303 10.14 24.76 -3.27
CA ALA A 303 9.32 25.73 -2.51
C ALA A 303 9.86 27.17 -2.54
N ALA A 304 11.01 27.41 -3.17
CA ALA A 304 11.67 28.73 -3.23
C ALA A 304 11.45 29.47 -4.56
N ARG A 305 10.35 29.19 -5.30
CA ARG A 305 9.99 29.92 -6.52
C ARG A 305 8.62 30.53 -6.43
#